data_bde6cd72c0bc448b87c43fc07d1ca05e
#
_entry.id   bde6cd72c0bc448b87c43fc07d1ca05e
#
_cell.length_a   1.000
_cell.length_b   1.000
_cell.length_c   1.000
_cell.angle_alpha   90.00
_cell.angle_beta   90.00
_cell.angle_gamma   90.00
#
_symmetry.space_group_name_H-M   'P 1'
#
loop_
_entity.id
_entity.type
_entity.pdbx_description
1 polymer ?
#
loop_
_entity_poly.entity_id
_entity_poly.type
_entity_poly.pdbx_seq_one_letter_code
_entity_poly.pdbx_strand_id
1 'polypeptide(L)'
;MEVLTPHTLDEALRAKADHPGAWPIQGGTDVMVALNFDRGRPDVLLNLNEVAELRGFTRENGSLRLGSGLTYADIEHGELKDVLPALAEASRTVGSPQIRNRGTIGGNLGTSSPAGDALPPLLIEGAVVECASLRGRRRIPLVDFVTGVKRNVLEPDELIASIHLTPSNEPQTFMKIGPRNAMVIAVVSLAVSAGDELRASFGSASPRPVLVTAPRDEADSFAERVAAAAAPIDDVRGTERYRRHALEVLTTRALKRVLA
;
A
#
# COMPACT_ATOMS: atom_id res chain seq x y z
N MET A 1 -28.74 -1.06 6.83
CA MET A 1 -27.30 -0.95 7.05
C MET A 1 -27.08 -0.31 8.40
N GLU A 2 -26.52 -1.04 9.33
CA GLU A 2 -26.14 -0.59 10.68
C GLU A 2 -24.71 -0.05 10.65
N VAL A 3 -24.37 0.88 11.57
CA VAL A 3 -23.01 1.39 11.71
C VAL A 3 -22.57 1.17 13.16
N LEU A 4 -21.56 0.32 13.35
CA LEU A 4 -20.91 0.09 14.63
C LEU A 4 -19.68 0.98 14.73
N THR A 5 -19.53 1.70 15.87
CA THR A 5 -18.43 2.64 16.09
C THR A 5 -17.69 2.28 17.39
N PRO A 6 -16.78 1.32 17.36
CA PRO A 6 -15.94 0.96 18.50
C PRO A 6 -14.93 2.06 18.80
N HIS A 7 -14.54 2.19 20.08
CA HIS A 7 -13.55 3.17 20.55
C HIS A 7 -12.19 2.54 20.86
N THR A 8 -12.14 1.23 21.02
CA THR A 8 -10.91 0.46 21.26
C THR A 8 -10.74 -0.63 20.22
N LEU A 9 -9.49 -1.08 20.03
CA LEU A 9 -9.23 -2.21 19.13
C LEU A 9 -9.96 -3.47 19.59
N ASP A 10 -10.04 -3.70 20.88
CA ASP A 10 -10.71 -4.85 21.48
C ASP A 10 -12.22 -4.86 21.16
N GLU A 11 -12.89 -3.70 21.27
CA GLU A 11 -14.29 -3.54 20.85
C GLU A 11 -14.45 -3.78 19.35
N ALA A 12 -13.52 -3.26 18.52
CA ALA A 12 -13.54 -3.46 17.08
C ALA A 12 -13.41 -4.93 16.69
N LEU A 13 -12.52 -5.67 17.37
CA LEU A 13 -12.32 -7.09 17.13
C LEU A 13 -13.56 -7.93 17.57
N ARG A 14 -14.20 -7.57 18.69
CA ARG A 14 -15.48 -8.20 19.09
C ARG A 14 -16.56 -7.94 18.07
N ALA A 15 -16.76 -6.69 17.68
CA ALA A 15 -17.75 -6.35 16.65
C ALA A 15 -17.49 -7.07 15.32
N LYS A 16 -16.21 -7.23 14.94
CA LYS A 16 -15.84 -7.94 13.71
C LYS A 16 -16.07 -9.45 13.82
N ALA A 17 -15.84 -10.04 14.99
CA ALA A 17 -16.12 -11.46 15.25
C ALA A 17 -17.63 -11.75 15.27
N ASP A 18 -18.44 -10.87 15.87
CA ASP A 18 -19.91 -10.98 15.91
C ASP A 18 -20.53 -10.74 14.52
N HIS A 19 -19.88 -9.93 13.69
CA HIS A 19 -20.32 -9.57 12.33
C HIS A 19 -19.21 -9.82 11.29
N PRO A 20 -18.87 -11.07 10.94
CA PRO A 20 -17.79 -11.38 10.00
C PRO A 20 -17.97 -10.73 8.62
N GLY A 21 -19.23 -10.51 8.19
CA GLY A 21 -19.59 -9.82 6.95
C GLY A 21 -19.54 -8.28 7.03
N ALA A 22 -19.28 -7.70 8.19
CA ALA A 22 -19.17 -6.25 8.33
C ALA A 22 -18.01 -5.69 7.49
N TRP A 23 -18.27 -4.59 6.78
CA TRP A 23 -17.23 -3.88 6.03
C TRP A 23 -16.53 -2.87 6.95
N PRO A 24 -15.21 -3.04 7.18
CA PRO A 24 -14.43 -2.02 7.89
C PRO A 24 -14.38 -0.74 7.07
N ILE A 25 -14.64 0.38 7.70
CA ILE A 25 -14.51 1.71 7.11
C ILE A 25 -13.65 2.59 8.01
N GLN A 26 -12.61 3.20 7.42
CA GLN A 26 -11.78 4.20 8.08
C GLN A 26 -11.72 5.48 7.26
N GLY A 27 -10.94 5.52 6.18
CA GLY A 27 -10.94 6.66 5.27
C GLY A 27 -12.19 6.79 4.41
N GLY A 28 -12.83 5.67 4.10
CA GLY A 28 -14.05 5.58 3.29
C GLY A 28 -13.83 5.79 1.78
N THR A 29 -12.61 6.06 1.33
CA THR A 29 -12.32 6.45 -0.06
C THR A 29 -12.58 5.36 -1.09
N ASP A 30 -12.57 4.08 -0.69
CA ASP A 30 -12.97 2.94 -1.53
C ASP A 30 -14.38 2.45 -1.19
N VAL A 31 -14.71 2.34 0.10
CA VAL A 31 -16.02 1.85 0.57
C VAL A 31 -17.15 2.73 0.05
N MET A 32 -17.03 4.06 0.17
CA MET A 32 -18.07 4.98 -0.32
C MET A 32 -18.21 4.94 -1.85
N VAL A 33 -17.12 4.69 -2.58
CA VAL A 33 -17.20 4.47 -4.03
C VAL A 33 -17.97 3.19 -4.34
N ALA A 34 -17.70 2.09 -3.62
CA ALA A 34 -18.42 0.84 -3.80
C ALA A 34 -19.93 1.00 -3.53
N LEU A 35 -20.30 1.68 -2.44
CA LEU A 35 -21.69 1.95 -2.08
C LEU A 35 -22.40 2.85 -3.11
N ASN A 36 -21.75 3.93 -3.56
CA ASN A 36 -22.31 4.87 -4.52
C ASN A 36 -22.55 4.26 -5.92
N PHE A 37 -21.70 3.28 -6.31
CA PHE A 37 -21.84 2.55 -7.57
C PHE A 37 -22.58 1.23 -7.42
N ASP A 38 -23.24 0.99 -6.28
CA ASP A 38 -24.01 -0.23 -5.99
C ASP A 38 -23.21 -1.54 -6.19
N ARG A 39 -21.93 -1.50 -5.84
CA ARG A 39 -21.00 -2.65 -5.95
C ARG A 39 -21.00 -3.53 -4.70
N GLY A 40 -22.03 -3.47 -3.91
CA GLY A 40 -22.25 -4.20 -2.67
C GLY A 40 -22.92 -3.32 -1.62
N ARG A 41 -23.67 -3.96 -0.73
CA ARG A 41 -24.36 -3.32 0.40
C ARG A 41 -24.22 -4.22 1.61
N PRO A 42 -23.26 -3.95 2.50
CA PRO A 42 -23.12 -4.72 3.73
C PRO A 42 -24.29 -4.41 4.66
N ASP A 43 -24.70 -5.37 5.46
CA ASP A 43 -25.68 -5.15 6.53
C ASP A 43 -25.09 -4.24 7.63
N VAL A 44 -23.78 -4.37 7.87
CA VAL A 44 -23.03 -3.66 8.91
C VAL A 44 -21.80 -2.96 8.33
N LEU A 45 -21.62 -1.68 8.66
CA LEU A 45 -20.36 -0.96 8.53
C LEU A 45 -19.68 -0.90 9.91
N LEU A 46 -18.41 -1.26 9.96
CA LEU A 46 -17.58 -1.17 11.16
C LEU A 46 -16.70 0.08 11.05
N ASN A 47 -17.09 1.16 11.69
CA ASN A 47 -16.39 2.45 11.65
C ASN A 47 -15.19 2.43 12.60
N LEU A 48 -13.98 2.41 12.05
CA LEU A 48 -12.72 2.33 12.79
C LEU A 48 -12.11 3.70 13.12
N ASN A 49 -12.80 4.81 12.80
CA ASN A 49 -12.23 6.15 12.96
C ASN A 49 -11.99 6.54 14.43
N GLU A 50 -12.71 5.96 15.38
CA GLU A 50 -12.57 6.28 16.81
C GLU A 50 -11.57 5.36 17.54
N VAL A 51 -11.02 4.35 16.86
CA VAL A 51 -10.05 3.41 17.43
C VAL A 51 -8.66 4.04 17.44
N ALA A 52 -8.24 4.52 18.61
CA ALA A 52 -6.98 5.26 18.77
C ALA A 52 -5.74 4.41 18.47
N GLU A 53 -5.75 3.11 18.80
CA GLU A 53 -4.64 2.16 18.61
C GLU A 53 -4.30 1.90 17.14
N LEU A 54 -5.22 2.25 16.23
CA LEU A 54 -4.98 2.15 14.79
C LEU A 54 -4.34 3.39 14.18
N ARG A 55 -4.20 4.47 14.96
CA ARG A 55 -3.67 5.76 14.48
C ARG A 55 -2.16 5.88 14.70
N GLY A 56 -1.55 6.82 13.97
CA GLY A 56 -0.17 7.23 14.17
C GLY A 56 0.87 6.12 13.93
N PHE A 57 2.05 6.33 14.48
CA PHE A 57 3.14 5.37 14.41
C PHE A 57 3.97 5.39 15.69
N THR A 58 4.70 4.31 15.94
CA THR A 58 5.67 4.20 17.04
C THR A 58 7.00 3.70 16.52
N ARG A 59 8.08 4.07 17.23
CA ARG A 59 9.45 3.60 16.95
C ARG A 59 9.95 2.81 18.15
N GLU A 60 10.41 1.60 17.89
CA GLU A 60 10.98 0.72 18.91
C GLU A 60 12.19 -0.02 18.33
N ASN A 61 13.36 0.15 18.96
CA ASN A 61 14.59 -0.55 18.57
C ASN A 61 14.94 -0.44 17.06
N GLY A 62 14.73 0.73 16.46
CA GLY A 62 14.99 0.96 15.04
C GLY A 62 13.87 0.52 14.10
N SER A 63 12.88 -0.23 14.58
CA SER A 63 11.71 -0.62 13.81
C SER A 63 10.58 0.39 13.95
N LEU A 64 9.74 0.47 12.93
CA LEU A 64 8.51 1.26 12.90
C LEU A 64 7.29 0.33 12.97
N ARG A 65 6.34 0.72 13.81
CA ARG A 65 4.97 0.23 13.77
C ARG A 65 4.09 1.35 13.25
N LEU A 66 3.54 1.21 12.06
CA LEU A 66 2.59 2.14 11.46
C LEU A 66 1.18 1.65 11.73
N GLY A 67 0.35 2.42 12.41
CA GLY A 67 -1.07 2.08 12.61
C GLY A 67 -1.81 2.02 11.26
N SER A 68 -2.76 1.09 11.12
CA SER A 68 -3.51 0.93 9.87
C SER A 68 -4.30 2.18 9.48
N GLY A 69 -4.67 3.01 10.46
CA GLY A 69 -5.37 4.27 10.30
C GLY A 69 -4.49 5.46 9.93
N LEU A 70 -3.19 5.28 9.77
CA LEU A 70 -2.28 6.33 9.32
C LEU A 70 -2.68 6.81 7.93
N THR A 71 -2.93 8.11 7.78
CA THR A 71 -3.39 8.68 6.50
C THR A 71 -2.23 9.00 5.57
N TYR A 72 -2.52 9.13 4.29
CA TYR A 72 -1.52 9.61 3.32
C TYR A 72 -1.03 11.02 3.63
N ALA A 73 -1.89 11.88 4.17
CA ALA A 73 -1.50 13.24 4.59
C ALA A 73 -0.52 13.22 5.77
N ASP A 74 -0.72 12.33 6.75
CA ASP A 74 0.21 12.16 7.87
C ASP A 74 1.60 11.70 7.40
N ILE A 75 1.65 10.84 6.39
CA ILE A 75 2.91 10.35 5.81
C ILE A 75 3.58 11.45 4.97
N GLU A 76 2.81 12.17 4.15
CA GLU A 76 3.33 13.23 3.26
C GLU A 76 3.95 14.39 4.02
N HIS A 77 3.34 14.78 5.15
CA HIS A 77 3.68 16.01 5.88
C HIS A 77 4.35 15.77 7.23
N GLY A 78 4.31 14.55 7.76
CA GLY A 78 4.86 14.19 9.06
C GLY A 78 6.34 13.81 9.03
N GLU A 79 6.86 13.32 10.15
CA GLU A 79 8.24 12.86 10.31
C GLU A 79 8.60 11.66 9.41
N LEU A 80 7.60 10.89 8.98
CA LEU A 80 7.79 9.71 8.16
C LEU A 80 8.35 10.02 6.77
N LYS A 81 8.17 11.25 6.27
CA LYS A 81 8.68 11.66 4.96
C LYS A 81 10.20 11.55 4.83
N ASP A 82 10.92 11.79 5.94
CA ASP A 82 12.38 11.75 5.97
C ASP A 82 12.92 10.33 6.20
N VAL A 83 12.08 9.44 6.73
CA VAL A 83 12.43 8.05 7.08
C VAL A 83 11.99 7.07 5.99
N LEU A 84 10.90 7.36 5.33
CA LEU A 84 10.28 6.54 4.26
C LEU A 84 9.99 7.43 3.04
N PRO A 85 11.02 8.01 2.40
CA PRO A 85 10.83 9.01 1.35
C PRO A 85 10.05 8.47 0.14
N ALA A 86 10.25 7.22 -0.28
CA ALA A 86 9.47 6.62 -1.36
C ALA A 86 7.98 6.51 -1.00
N LEU A 87 7.65 6.17 0.27
CA LEU A 87 6.26 6.11 0.72
C LEU A 87 5.62 7.51 0.79
N ALA A 88 6.37 8.52 1.20
CA ALA A 88 5.92 9.91 1.21
C ALA A 88 5.68 10.45 -0.22
N GLU A 89 6.61 10.17 -1.16
CA GLU A 89 6.43 10.51 -2.58
C GLU A 89 5.20 9.82 -3.17
N ALA A 90 4.99 8.54 -2.87
CA ALA A 90 3.79 7.81 -3.26
C ALA A 90 2.52 8.44 -2.69
N SER A 91 2.51 8.73 -1.39
CA SER A 91 1.39 9.34 -0.67
C SER A 91 0.93 10.65 -1.33
N ARG A 92 1.88 11.51 -1.72
CA ARG A 92 1.63 12.77 -2.42
C ARG A 92 0.87 12.58 -3.74
N THR A 93 1.00 11.43 -4.40
CA THR A 93 0.35 11.16 -5.69
C THR A 93 -1.03 10.54 -5.57
N VAL A 94 -1.46 10.16 -4.35
CA VAL A 94 -2.75 9.54 -4.11
C VAL A 94 -3.87 10.57 -4.21
N GLY A 95 -4.77 10.41 -5.17
CA GLY A 95 -5.99 11.19 -5.29
C GLY A 95 -5.81 12.70 -5.18
N SER A 96 -6.76 13.35 -4.53
CA SER A 96 -6.74 14.77 -4.17
C SER A 96 -6.28 14.95 -2.71
N PRO A 97 -6.00 16.20 -2.25
CA PRO A 97 -5.75 16.48 -0.84
C PRO A 97 -6.84 15.93 0.09
N GLN A 98 -8.12 16.05 -0.32
CA GLN A 98 -9.25 15.50 0.45
C GLN A 98 -9.18 13.98 0.59
N ILE A 99 -8.79 13.28 -0.49
CA ILE A 99 -8.58 11.83 -0.46
C ILE A 99 -7.40 11.47 0.45
N ARG A 100 -6.29 12.22 0.39
CA ARG A 100 -5.12 11.97 1.25
C ARG A 100 -5.39 12.19 2.73
N ASN A 101 -6.22 13.18 3.06
CA ASN A 101 -6.64 13.45 4.45
C ASN A 101 -7.52 12.34 5.05
N ARG A 102 -8.09 11.46 4.21
CA ARG A 102 -8.98 10.38 4.65
C ARG A 102 -8.43 8.99 4.36
N GLY A 103 -7.86 8.78 3.18
CA GLY A 103 -7.32 7.49 2.76
C GLY A 103 -6.17 7.05 3.67
N THR A 104 -6.20 5.78 4.09
CA THR A 104 -5.23 5.20 5.03
C THR A 104 -4.42 4.08 4.40
N ILE A 105 -3.22 3.82 4.94
CA ILE A 105 -2.41 2.68 4.48
C ILE A 105 -3.11 1.34 4.73
N GLY A 106 -3.78 1.17 5.88
CA GLY A 106 -4.57 -0.03 6.15
C GLY A 106 -5.73 -0.21 5.19
N GLY A 107 -6.42 0.88 4.82
CA GLY A 107 -7.47 0.84 3.79
C GLY A 107 -6.92 0.45 2.41
N ASN A 108 -5.74 0.95 2.03
CA ASN A 108 -5.07 0.57 0.78
C ASN A 108 -4.72 -0.93 0.75
N LEU A 109 -4.15 -1.45 1.84
CA LEU A 109 -3.83 -2.87 1.98
C LEU A 109 -5.10 -3.73 1.99
N GLY A 110 -6.14 -3.33 2.74
CA GLY A 110 -7.42 -4.04 2.80
C GLY A 110 -8.12 -4.11 1.45
N THR A 111 -8.06 -3.03 0.65
CA THR A 111 -8.55 -3.02 -0.74
C THR A 111 -7.72 -3.92 -1.66
N SER A 112 -6.43 -4.08 -1.40
CA SER A 112 -5.48 -4.89 -2.20
C SER A 112 -5.56 -4.62 -3.71
N SER A 113 -5.72 -3.34 -4.06
CA SER A 113 -5.72 -2.94 -5.47
C SER A 113 -4.30 -3.04 -6.04
N PRO A 114 -4.11 -3.66 -7.23
CA PRO A 114 -2.80 -3.63 -7.92
C PRO A 114 -2.29 -2.21 -8.21
N ALA A 115 -3.19 -1.23 -8.23
CA ALA A 115 -2.85 0.18 -8.43
C ALA A 115 -2.72 0.96 -7.10
N GLY A 116 -2.62 0.26 -5.98
CA GLY A 116 -2.40 0.88 -4.67
C GLY A 116 -0.99 1.46 -4.58
N ASP A 117 -0.88 2.78 -4.51
CA ASP A 117 0.41 3.46 -4.56
C ASP A 117 1.29 3.23 -3.32
N ALA A 118 0.70 2.81 -2.18
CA ALA A 118 1.47 2.46 -0.99
C ALA A 118 2.16 1.08 -1.07
N LEU A 119 1.69 0.17 -1.94
CA LEU A 119 2.23 -1.19 -2.02
C LEU A 119 3.70 -1.21 -2.45
N PRO A 120 4.12 -0.58 -3.56
CA PRO A 120 5.51 -0.64 -4.00
C PRO A 120 6.51 -0.12 -2.97
N PRO A 121 6.33 1.07 -2.33
CA PRO A 121 7.28 1.54 -1.33
C PRO A 121 7.31 0.70 -0.05
N LEU A 122 6.18 0.16 0.39
CA LEU A 122 6.16 -0.75 1.53
C LEU A 122 6.87 -2.08 1.24
N LEU A 123 6.80 -2.56 -0.01
CA LEU A 123 7.48 -3.81 -0.42
C LEU A 123 8.99 -3.67 -0.46
N ILE A 124 9.54 -2.56 -0.97
CA ILE A 124 11.00 -2.37 -0.97
C ILE A 124 11.57 -2.26 0.44
N GLU A 125 10.77 -1.86 1.43
CA GLU A 125 11.10 -1.83 2.85
C GLU A 125 10.84 -3.16 3.58
N GLY A 126 10.40 -4.20 2.87
CA GLY A 126 10.13 -5.50 3.47
C GLY A 126 9.01 -5.48 4.52
N ALA A 127 8.00 -4.64 4.31
CA ALA A 127 6.92 -4.44 5.27
C ALA A 127 6.17 -5.74 5.61
N VAL A 128 5.75 -5.85 6.87
CA VAL A 128 5.00 -6.97 7.43
C VAL A 128 3.66 -6.44 7.95
N VAL A 129 2.56 -7.03 7.51
CA VAL A 129 1.20 -6.67 7.91
C VAL A 129 0.83 -7.45 9.18
N GLU A 130 0.38 -6.74 10.23
CA GLU A 130 -0.17 -7.35 11.43
C GLU A 130 -1.69 -7.40 11.32
N CYS A 131 -2.24 -8.61 11.27
CA CYS A 131 -3.66 -8.92 11.32
C CYS A 131 -4.03 -9.28 12.76
N ALA A 132 -5.17 -8.78 13.23
CA ALA A 132 -5.65 -9.01 14.58
C ALA A 132 -7.10 -9.55 14.57
N SER A 133 -7.39 -10.47 15.48
CA SER A 133 -8.71 -10.98 15.79
C SER A 133 -8.80 -11.32 17.28
N LEU A 134 -9.95 -11.76 17.77
CA LEU A 134 -10.08 -12.30 19.15
C LEU A 134 -9.25 -13.57 19.39
N ARG A 135 -8.87 -14.27 18.32
CA ARG A 135 -8.01 -15.47 18.39
C ARG A 135 -6.53 -15.11 18.60
N GLY A 136 -6.14 -13.85 18.43
CA GLY A 136 -4.78 -13.36 18.55
C GLY A 136 -4.33 -12.51 17.37
N ARG A 137 -3.03 -12.37 17.24
CA ARG A 137 -2.38 -11.58 16.19
C ARG A 137 -1.46 -12.45 15.36
N ARG A 138 -1.38 -12.18 14.06
CA ARG A 138 -0.42 -12.82 13.15
C ARG A 138 0.24 -11.77 12.27
N ARG A 139 1.50 -11.99 11.94
CA ARG A 139 2.30 -11.12 11.10
C ARG A 139 2.60 -11.82 9.79
N ILE A 140 2.33 -11.14 8.69
CA ILE A 140 2.41 -11.69 7.33
C ILE A 140 3.26 -10.74 6.49
N PRO A 141 4.35 -11.20 5.83
CA PRO A 141 5.07 -10.38 4.87
C PRO A 141 4.11 -9.80 3.81
N LEU A 142 4.27 -8.53 3.46
CA LEU A 142 3.37 -7.87 2.53
C LEU A 142 3.30 -8.58 1.16
N VAL A 143 4.40 -9.18 0.73
CA VAL A 143 4.48 -9.95 -0.53
C VAL A 143 3.53 -11.16 -0.52
N ASP A 144 3.28 -11.74 0.64
CA ASP A 144 2.39 -12.89 0.84
C ASP A 144 0.96 -12.46 1.23
N PHE A 145 0.79 -11.22 1.73
CA PHE A 145 -0.48 -10.72 2.18
C PHE A 145 -1.47 -10.50 1.02
N VAL A 146 -1.03 -9.92 -0.10
CA VAL A 146 -1.86 -9.69 -1.28
C VAL A 146 -1.75 -10.87 -2.23
N THR A 147 -2.84 -11.60 -2.40
CA THR A 147 -2.87 -12.85 -3.20
C THR A 147 -3.37 -12.68 -4.62
N GLY A 148 -3.90 -11.49 -4.96
CA GLY A 148 -4.41 -11.19 -6.29
C GLY A 148 -5.15 -9.86 -6.33
N VAL A 149 -5.77 -9.58 -7.47
CA VAL A 149 -6.54 -8.34 -7.66
C VAL A 149 -7.68 -8.25 -6.65
N LYS A 150 -7.59 -7.28 -5.73
CA LYS A 150 -8.53 -7.09 -4.62
C LYS A 150 -8.73 -8.34 -3.75
N ARG A 151 -7.66 -9.11 -3.56
CA ARG A 151 -7.65 -10.31 -2.72
C ARG A 151 -6.47 -10.28 -1.78
N ASN A 152 -6.70 -10.62 -0.53
CA ASN A 152 -5.70 -10.78 0.50
C ASN A 152 -6.01 -11.98 1.40
N VAL A 153 -5.15 -12.22 2.37
CA VAL A 153 -5.23 -13.39 3.27
C VAL A 153 -5.94 -13.09 4.59
N LEU A 154 -6.66 -11.96 4.71
CA LEU A 154 -7.48 -11.69 5.89
C LEU A 154 -8.56 -12.75 6.05
N GLU A 155 -8.65 -13.27 7.26
CA GLU A 155 -9.80 -14.09 7.67
C GLU A 155 -11.04 -13.19 7.91
N PRO A 156 -12.25 -13.74 7.82
CA PRO A 156 -13.47 -12.95 7.94
C PRO A 156 -13.62 -12.17 9.26
N ASP A 157 -12.97 -12.61 10.33
CA ASP A 157 -12.99 -11.99 11.67
C ASP A 157 -11.76 -11.13 11.96
N GLU A 158 -10.87 -10.92 10.97
CA GLU A 158 -9.65 -10.15 11.13
C GLU A 158 -9.77 -8.69 10.68
N LEU A 159 -8.98 -7.84 11.34
CA LEU A 159 -8.70 -6.46 10.94
C LEU A 159 -7.19 -6.28 10.77
N ILE A 160 -6.79 -5.39 9.86
CA ILE A 160 -5.41 -4.91 9.78
C ILE A 160 -5.18 -3.95 10.94
N ALA A 161 -4.32 -4.33 11.88
CA ALA A 161 -4.02 -3.50 13.05
C ALA A 161 -2.86 -2.53 12.77
N SER A 162 -1.80 -3.01 12.14
CA SER A 162 -0.61 -2.21 11.87
C SER A 162 0.25 -2.80 10.76
N ILE A 163 1.22 -2.01 10.30
CA ILE A 163 2.28 -2.42 9.39
C ILE A 163 3.61 -2.23 10.10
N HIS A 164 4.48 -3.24 10.07
CA HIS A 164 5.78 -3.25 10.70
C HIS A 164 6.86 -3.27 9.64
N LEU A 165 7.90 -2.46 9.82
CA LEU A 165 9.08 -2.45 8.98
C LEU A 165 10.27 -1.87 9.74
N THR A 166 11.47 -2.17 9.26
CA THR A 166 12.71 -1.50 9.70
C THR A 166 13.20 -0.68 8.52
N PRO A 167 13.18 0.67 8.62
CA PRO A 167 13.63 1.51 7.52
C PRO A 167 15.06 1.19 7.12
N SER A 168 15.31 1.02 5.83
CA SER A 168 16.62 0.68 5.31
C SER A 168 17.63 1.84 5.41
N ASN A 169 17.15 3.08 5.51
CA ASN A 169 17.93 4.33 5.40
C ASN A 169 18.70 4.47 4.07
N GLU A 170 18.37 3.63 3.08
CA GLU A 170 18.96 3.68 1.74
C GLU A 170 18.30 4.76 0.89
N PRO A 171 19.02 5.33 -0.09
CA PRO A 171 18.39 6.19 -1.08
C PRO A 171 17.23 5.48 -1.76
N GLN A 172 16.06 6.10 -1.78
CA GLN A 172 14.86 5.52 -2.36
C GLN A 172 13.99 6.58 -3.03
N THR A 173 13.19 6.17 -3.99
CA THR A 173 12.27 7.05 -4.71
C THR A 173 11.05 6.32 -5.20
N PHE A 174 9.96 7.08 -5.42
CA PHE A 174 8.75 6.59 -6.07
C PHE A 174 8.47 7.39 -7.34
N MET A 175 8.05 6.70 -8.38
CA MET A 175 7.65 7.31 -9.65
C MET A 175 6.32 6.73 -10.13
N LYS A 176 5.51 7.57 -10.80
CA LYS A 176 4.18 7.18 -11.28
C LYS A 176 3.89 7.79 -12.65
N ILE A 177 3.33 7.00 -13.54
CA ILE A 177 2.76 7.46 -14.80
C ILE A 177 1.24 7.30 -14.73
N GLY A 178 0.54 8.35 -15.13
CA GLY A 178 -0.91 8.36 -15.27
C GLY A 178 -1.32 9.14 -16.52
N PRO A 179 -2.60 9.11 -16.94
CA PRO A 179 -3.08 9.84 -18.11
C PRO A 179 -3.12 11.36 -17.90
N ARG A 180 -2.82 11.86 -16.69
CA ARG A 180 -2.75 13.28 -16.31
C ARG A 180 -1.84 13.47 -15.11
N ASN A 181 -1.50 14.73 -14.78
CA ASN A 181 -0.49 15.03 -13.75
C ASN A 181 -0.95 14.83 -12.29
N ALA A 182 -2.23 14.77 -12.03
CA ALA A 182 -2.77 14.62 -10.68
C ALA A 182 -4.11 13.86 -10.67
N MET A 183 -4.52 13.38 -9.48
CA MET A 183 -5.80 12.72 -9.23
C MET A 183 -6.06 11.56 -10.21
N VAL A 184 -5.10 10.67 -10.34
CA VAL A 184 -5.10 9.61 -11.35
C VAL A 184 -4.74 8.27 -10.73
N ILE A 185 -5.40 7.21 -11.23
CA ILE A 185 -4.99 5.83 -11.00
C ILE A 185 -3.76 5.56 -11.90
N ALA A 186 -2.73 4.96 -11.35
CA ALA A 186 -1.51 4.66 -12.07
C ALA A 186 -1.77 3.81 -13.33
N VAL A 187 -1.17 4.18 -14.44
CA VAL A 187 -0.90 3.28 -15.57
C VAL A 187 0.21 2.32 -15.16
N VAL A 188 1.26 2.89 -14.54
CA VAL A 188 2.36 2.19 -13.87
C VAL A 188 2.82 3.05 -12.71
N SER A 189 3.16 2.43 -11.59
CA SER A 189 3.92 3.05 -10.50
C SER A 189 5.11 2.15 -10.13
N LEU A 190 6.15 2.76 -9.57
CA LEU A 190 7.41 2.09 -9.25
C LEU A 190 8.03 2.72 -7.99
N ALA A 191 8.49 1.90 -7.06
CA ALA A 191 9.41 2.29 -6.00
C ALA A 191 10.75 1.59 -6.21
N VAL A 192 11.85 2.31 -5.98
CA VAL A 192 13.22 1.77 -6.05
C VAL A 192 13.99 2.22 -4.82
N SER A 193 14.77 1.33 -4.23
CA SER A 193 15.84 1.64 -3.27
C SER A 193 17.18 1.10 -3.76
N ALA A 194 18.28 1.76 -3.35
CA ALA A 194 19.62 1.41 -3.78
C ALA A 194 20.60 1.48 -2.59
N GLY A 195 20.83 0.32 -1.99
CA GLY A 195 21.88 0.05 -1.03
C GLY A 195 22.96 -0.86 -1.62
N ASP A 196 23.39 -1.84 -0.83
CA ASP A 196 24.22 -2.95 -1.32
C ASP A 196 23.44 -3.83 -2.29
N GLU A 197 22.14 -3.92 -2.08
CA GLU A 197 21.17 -4.56 -2.97
C GLU A 197 20.26 -3.49 -3.57
N LEU A 198 19.99 -3.59 -4.88
CA LEU A 198 18.95 -2.85 -5.56
C LEU A 198 17.61 -3.55 -5.31
N ARG A 199 16.59 -2.77 -4.95
CA ARG A 199 15.23 -3.29 -4.77
C ARG A 199 14.26 -2.45 -5.59
N ALA A 200 13.37 -3.11 -6.32
CA ALA A 200 12.29 -2.46 -7.04
C ALA A 200 10.97 -3.19 -6.83
N SER A 201 9.91 -2.43 -6.68
CA SER A 201 8.55 -2.95 -6.68
C SER A 201 7.66 -2.02 -7.48
N PHE A 202 6.64 -2.58 -8.14
CA PHE A 202 5.79 -1.82 -9.06
C PHE A 202 4.30 -2.10 -8.87
N GLY A 203 3.49 -1.09 -9.16
CA GLY A 203 2.03 -1.15 -9.19
C GLY A 203 1.46 -1.08 -10.60
N SER A 204 0.23 -1.54 -10.77
CA SER A 204 -0.55 -1.57 -12.01
C SER A 204 0.05 -2.39 -13.15
N ALA A 205 1.12 -3.14 -12.92
CA ALA A 205 1.81 -3.95 -13.92
C ALA A 205 1.94 -5.43 -13.55
N SER A 206 1.21 -5.87 -12.52
CA SER A 206 1.06 -7.27 -12.12
C SER A 206 -0.23 -7.42 -11.29
N PRO A 207 -0.89 -8.60 -11.30
CA PRO A 207 -2.06 -8.86 -10.44
C PRO A 207 -1.72 -8.99 -8.95
N ARG A 208 -0.46 -9.22 -8.61
CA ARG A 208 0.07 -9.33 -7.24
C ARG A 208 1.29 -8.42 -7.07
N PRO A 209 1.61 -8.04 -5.83
CA PRO A 209 2.87 -7.37 -5.56
C PRO A 209 4.06 -8.18 -6.04
N VAL A 210 5.05 -7.49 -6.61
CA VAL A 210 6.30 -8.08 -7.10
C VAL A 210 7.44 -7.28 -6.49
N LEU A 211 8.39 -7.97 -5.87
CA LEU A 211 9.67 -7.42 -5.45
C LEU A 211 10.76 -8.02 -6.33
N VAL A 212 11.53 -7.16 -6.97
CA VAL A 212 12.69 -7.54 -7.79
C VAL A 212 13.94 -7.05 -7.08
N THR A 213 14.93 -7.93 -6.93
CA THR A 213 16.19 -7.58 -6.30
C THR A 213 17.38 -7.96 -7.19
N ALA A 214 18.48 -7.24 -7.01
CA ALA A 214 19.76 -7.52 -7.66
C ALA A 214 20.91 -6.93 -6.85
N PRO A 215 22.12 -7.50 -6.93
CA PRO A 215 23.31 -6.84 -6.44
C PRO A 215 23.51 -5.47 -7.09
N ARG A 216 24.11 -4.53 -6.38
CA ARG A 216 24.31 -3.14 -6.86
C ARG A 216 25.12 -3.05 -8.15
N ASP A 217 26.08 -3.95 -8.34
CA ASP A 217 26.93 -4.03 -9.54
C ASP A 217 26.17 -4.48 -10.80
N GLU A 218 24.96 -5.00 -10.65
CA GLU A 218 24.05 -5.35 -11.76
C GLU A 218 23.11 -4.20 -12.18
N ALA A 219 23.37 -2.96 -11.77
CA ALA A 219 22.51 -1.80 -12.00
C ALA A 219 22.19 -1.58 -13.49
N ASP A 220 23.12 -1.84 -14.40
CA ASP A 220 22.95 -1.63 -15.85
C ASP A 220 21.86 -2.54 -16.45
N SER A 221 21.69 -3.76 -15.93
CA SER A 221 20.67 -4.71 -16.41
C SER A 221 19.39 -4.71 -15.57
N PHE A 222 19.38 -3.98 -14.45
CA PHE A 222 18.28 -4.04 -13.49
C PHE A 222 16.94 -3.57 -14.08
N ALA A 223 16.95 -2.55 -14.93
CA ALA A 223 15.73 -2.03 -15.56
C ALA A 223 15.03 -3.09 -16.46
N GLU A 224 15.81 -3.84 -17.24
CA GLU A 224 15.29 -4.94 -18.06
C GLU A 224 14.72 -6.06 -17.18
N ARG A 225 15.41 -6.41 -16.07
CA ARG A 225 14.94 -7.41 -15.10
C ARG A 225 13.61 -7.02 -14.48
N VAL A 226 13.45 -5.76 -14.07
CA VAL A 226 12.18 -5.24 -13.52
C VAL A 226 11.06 -5.32 -14.57
N ALA A 227 11.31 -4.90 -15.80
CA ALA A 227 10.34 -4.98 -16.88
C ALA A 227 9.95 -6.44 -17.22
N ALA A 228 10.90 -7.37 -17.19
CA ALA A 228 10.67 -8.79 -17.44
C ALA A 228 9.82 -9.46 -16.33
N ALA A 229 9.95 -9.02 -15.09
CA ALA A 229 9.17 -9.53 -13.95
C ALA A 229 7.69 -9.10 -13.98
N ALA A 230 7.33 -8.13 -14.84
CA ALA A 230 5.97 -7.63 -14.93
C ALA A 230 5.04 -8.59 -15.68
N ALA A 231 3.80 -8.68 -15.21
CA ALA A 231 2.69 -9.42 -15.84
C ALA A 231 1.46 -8.51 -16.01
N PRO A 232 1.58 -7.42 -16.79
CA PRO A 232 0.50 -6.47 -16.98
C PRO A 232 -0.62 -7.02 -17.87
N ILE A 233 -1.76 -6.33 -17.85
CA ILE A 233 -2.89 -6.58 -18.72
C ILE A 233 -3.15 -5.36 -19.61
N ASP A 234 -3.80 -5.58 -20.73
CA ASP A 234 -4.41 -4.52 -21.52
C ASP A 234 -5.69 -4.03 -20.86
N ASP A 235 -5.82 -2.72 -20.66
CA ASP A 235 -7.06 -2.09 -20.21
C ASP A 235 -7.16 -0.66 -20.79
N VAL A 236 -8.24 0.04 -20.42
CA VAL A 236 -8.52 1.43 -20.88
C VAL A 236 -7.42 2.44 -20.51
N ARG A 237 -6.51 2.11 -19.59
CA ARG A 237 -5.43 2.98 -19.13
C ARG A 237 -4.13 2.80 -19.92
N GLY A 238 -3.91 1.62 -20.49
CA GLY A 238 -2.70 1.33 -21.25
C GLY A 238 -2.57 -0.14 -21.60
N THR A 239 -1.76 -0.38 -22.65
CA THR A 239 -1.47 -1.74 -23.12
C THR A 239 -0.37 -2.40 -22.28
N GLU A 240 -0.33 -3.73 -22.30
CA GLU A 240 0.75 -4.53 -21.71
C GLU A 240 2.14 -4.07 -22.20
N ARG A 241 2.28 -3.88 -23.52
CA ARG A 241 3.53 -3.40 -24.13
C ARG A 241 3.96 -2.06 -23.58
N TYR A 242 3.02 -1.11 -23.47
CA TYR A 242 3.31 0.22 -22.93
C TYR A 242 3.75 0.14 -21.46
N ARG A 243 3.06 -0.65 -20.63
CA ARG A 243 3.38 -0.78 -19.21
C ARG A 243 4.77 -1.39 -18.98
N ARG A 244 5.17 -2.42 -19.76
CA ARG A 244 6.52 -3.00 -19.69
C ARG A 244 7.58 -1.96 -20.05
N HIS A 245 7.42 -1.29 -21.19
CA HIS A 245 8.35 -0.24 -21.61
C HIS A 245 8.41 0.91 -20.60
N ALA A 246 7.26 1.34 -20.06
CA ALA A 246 7.20 2.37 -19.05
C ALA A 246 7.96 1.98 -17.76
N LEU A 247 7.85 0.71 -17.32
CA LEU A 247 8.64 0.19 -16.18
C LEU A 247 10.13 0.28 -16.42
N GLU A 248 10.61 -0.15 -17.59
CA GLU A 248 12.02 -0.08 -17.95
C GLU A 248 12.54 1.36 -17.90
N VAL A 249 11.81 2.30 -18.53
CA VAL A 249 12.16 3.73 -18.51
C VAL A 249 12.12 4.31 -17.11
N LEU A 250 11.09 4.01 -16.32
CA LEU A 250 10.98 4.50 -14.94
C LEU A 250 12.09 3.94 -14.07
N THR A 251 12.42 2.65 -14.20
CA THR A 251 13.51 2.03 -13.42
C THR A 251 14.85 2.68 -13.74
N THR A 252 15.16 2.91 -15.02
CA THR A 252 16.38 3.62 -15.44
C THR A 252 16.45 5.02 -14.85
N ARG A 253 15.33 5.76 -14.82
CA ARG A 253 15.27 7.11 -14.24
C ARG A 253 15.38 7.09 -12.71
N ALA A 254 14.71 6.12 -12.06
CA ALA A 254 14.78 5.95 -10.63
C ALA A 254 16.20 5.62 -10.17
N LEU A 255 16.88 4.68 -10.84
CA LEU A 255 18.28 4.34 -10.56
C LEU A 255 19.20 5.55 -10.67
N LYS A 256 19.08 6.35 -11.75
CA LYS A 256 19.85 7.59 -11.88
C LYS A 256 19.63 8.56 -10.72
N ARG A 257 18.43 8.58 -10.14
CA ARG A 257 18.09 9.47 -9.02
C ARG A 257 18.61 8.96 -7.68
N VAL A 258 18.59 7.66 -7.44
CA VAL A 258 18.99 7.07 -6.15
C VAL A 258 20.49 6.71 -6.10
N LEU A 259 21.18 6.66 -7.24
CA LEU A 259 22.60 6.38 -7.34
C LEU A 259 23.45 7.67 -7.51
N ALA A 260 22.82 8.83 -7.74
CA ALA A 260 23.47 10.13 -7.82
C ALA A 260 23.93 10.61 -6.45
#